data_14d3973e3471739f60beae2aa94a3f2c
#
_entry.id   14d3973e3471739f60beae2aa94a3f2c
#
_cell.length_a   1.000
_cell.length_b   1.000
_cell.length_c   1.000
_cell.angle_alpha   90.00
_cell.angle_beta   90.00
_cell.angle_gamma   90.00
#
_symmetry.space_group_name_H-M   'P 1'
#
loop_
_entity.id
_entity.type
_entity.pdbx_description
1 polymer ?
#
loop_
_entity_poly.entity_id
_entity_poly.type
_entity_poly.pdbx_seq_one_letter_code
_entity_poly.pdbx_strand_id
1 'polypeptide(L)'
;MKFVILTGMSGAGKSTALKMMEDIGFYCVDNLPIPLLEKFVELSDLQQNAELQKVAVGIDIRSGQALEELRSVLDRIKANGGAYDILFLDAEDSVLVKRYKETRRSHPLAGSERVDKGIAKERERLAFLKERASYIIDTSQLLTRELKAEIEKIFVQNQDYKNLFVTILSFGFKYGIPADSDLVFDVRFLPNPYYVEGLRAKTGNDKEIQDYVLQFKEAHEFLDKLEDMINFLIPNYIAEGKNQLVISIGCTGGKHRSVTLANEL
;
A
#
# COMPACT_ATOMS: atom_id res chain seq x y z
N MET A 1 11.73 16.58 -17.56
CA MET A 1 12.52 15.81 -16.56
C MET A 1 11.61 14.80 -15.88
N LYS A 2 12.07 13.59 -15.56
CA LYS A 2 11.32 12.59 -14.78
C LYS A 2 12.03 12.37 -13.44
N PHE A 3 11.44 12.85 -12.36
CA PHE A 3 12.00 12.74 -11.02
C PHE A 3 11.16 11.75 -10.19
N VAL A 4 11.77 10.68 -9.69
CA VAL A 4 11.09 9.61 -8.98
C VAL A 4 11.65 9.48 -7.57
N ILE A 5 10.78 9.53 -6.59
CA ILE A 5 11.10 9.23 -5.19
C ILE A 5 10.75 7.77 -4.93
N LEU A 6 11.76 6.95 -4.73
CA LEU A 6 11.60 5.54 -4.38
C LEU A 6 11.58 5.38 -2.87
N THR A 7 10.48 4.92 -2.34
CA THR A 7 10.28 4.68 -0.90
C THR A 7 9.45 3.41 -0.66
N GLY A 8 9.11 3.11 0.57
CA GLY A 8 8.30 1.96 0.93
C GLY A 8 8.85 1.18 2.10
N MET A 9 8.19 0.08 2.44
CA MET A 9 8.50 -0.73 3.61
C MET A 9 9.93 -1.28 3.59
N SER A 10 10.58 -1.29 4.74
CA SER A 10 11.89 -1.93 4.90
C SER A 10 11.77 -3.43 4.67
N GLY A 11 12.60 -3.95 3.74
CA GLY A 11 12.48 -5.34 3.28
C GLY A 11 11.57 -5.54 2.05
N ALA A 12 10.91 -4.49 1.55
CA ALA A 12 10.09 -4.58 0.34
C ALA A 12 10.89 -4.58 -0.98
N GLY A 13 12.22 -4.42 -0.94
CA GLY A 13 13.06 -4.53 -2.13
C GLY A 13 13.54 -3.20 -2.73
N LYS A 14 13.49 -2.09 -1.97
CA LYS A 14 13.92 -0.75 -2.45
C LYS A 14 15.29 -0.72 -3.13
N SER A 15 16.31 -1.29 -2.51
CA SER A 15 17.67 -1.28 -3.09
C SER A 15 17.77 -2.10 -4.39
N THR A 16 16.94 -3.13 -4.51
CA THR A 16 16.84 -3.92 -5.76
C THR A 16 16.16 -3.10 -6.85
N ALA A 17 15.05 -2.44 -6.52
CA ALA A 17 14.32 -1.57 -7.44
C ALA A 17 15.17 -0.39 -7.91
N LEU A 18 15.98 0.22 -7.02
CA LEU A 18 16.87 1.32 -7.37
C LEU A 18 17.93 0.89 -8.43
N LYS A 19 18.53 -0.30 -8.28
CA LYS A 19 19.43 -0.89 -9.28
C LYS A 19 18.72 -1.15 -10.62
N MET A 20 17.48 -1.61 -10.59
CA MET A 20 16.69 -1.80 -11.81
C MET A 20 16.36 -0.49 -12.50
N MET A 21 16.13 0.59 -11.75
CA MET A 21 15.95 1.92 -12.31
C MET A 21 17.23 2.45 -12.94
N GLU A 22 18.39 2.15 -12.34
CA GLU A 22 19.70 2.45 -12.94
C GLU A 22 19.89 1.72 -14.27
N ASP A 23 19.54 0.43 -14.34
CA ASP A 23 19.59 -0.39 -15.56
C ASP A 23 18.74 0.21 -16.72
N ILE A 24 17.66 0.92 -16.43
CA ILE A 24 16.78 1.56 -17.41
C ILE A 24 17.10 3.05 -17.64
N GLY A 25 18.27 3.48 -17.19
CA GLY A 25 18.85 4.79 -17.49
C GLY A 25 18.42 5.92 -16.55
N PHE A 26 18.01 5.63 -15.32
CA PHE A 26 17.85 6.66 -14.29
C PHE A 26 19.20 6.93 -13.60
N TYR A 27 19.48 8.20 -13.33
CA TYR A 27 20.50 8.57 -12.37
C TYR A 27 19.98 8.29 -10.96
N CYS A 28 20.59 7.34 -10.27
CA CYS A 28 20.08 6.84 -9.00
C CYS A 28 20.90 7.35 -7.82
N VAL A 29 20.21 7.88 -6.79
CA VAL A 29 20.82 8.27 -5.52
C VAL A 29 20.14 7.50 -4.41
N ASP A 30 20.88 6.66 -3.69
CA ASP A 30 20.34 5.94 -2.54
C ASP A 30 20.49 6.76 -1.26
N ASN A 31 19.46 6.75 -0.42
CA ASN A 31 19.46 7.36 0.90
C ASN A 31 19.84 8.87 0.91
N LEU A 32 19.25 9.65 0.00
CA LEU A 32 19.46 11.10 -0.02
C LEU A 32 18.90 11.74 1.26
N PRO A 33 19.68 12.58 1.96
CA PRO A 33 19.16 13.35 3.10
C PRO A 33 18.01 14.29 2.67
N ILE A 34 16.90 14.26 3.41
CA ILE A 34 15.68 15.02 3.08
C ILE A 34 15.93 16.51 2.85
N PRO A 35 16.78 17.22 3.66
CA PRO A 35 17.08 18.63 3.41
C PRO A 35 17.70 18.93 2.05
N LEU A 36 18.32 17.94 1.39
CA LEU A 36 18.93 18.10 0.08
C LEU A 36 17.95 17.82 -1.08
N LEU A 37 16.79 17.22 -0.78
CA LEU A 37 15.83 16.77 -1.82
C LEU A 37 15.32 17.95 -2.66
N GLU A 38 14.89 19.03 -2.03
CA GLU A 38 14.41 20.24 -2.72
C GLU A 38 15.48 20.82 -3.65
N LYS A 39 16.69 20.93 -3.12
CA LYS A 39 17.84 21.43 -3.90
C LYS A 39 18.21 20.50 -5.05
N PHE A 40 18.08 19.21 -4.85
CA PHE A 40 18.37 18.22 -5.88
C PHE A 40 17.33 18.25 -7.01
N VAL A 41 16.07 18.48 -6.70
CA VAL A 41 15.00 18.72 -7.70
C VAL A 41 15.29 19.98 -8.50
N GLU A 42 15.59 21.11 -7.83
CA GLU A 42 15.97 22.36 -8.51
C GLU A 42 17.15 22.21 -9.46
N LEU A 43 18.22 21.53 -9.00
CA LEU A 43 19.41 21.29 -9.83
C LEU A 43 19.11 20.40 -11.03
N SER A 44 18.21 19.44 -10.88
CA SER A 44 17.79 18.55 -11.97
C SER A 44 16.94 19.29 -13.00
N ASP A 45 16.13 20.26 -12.61
CA ASP A 45 15.29 21.08 -13.48
C ASP A 45 16.11 22.13 -14.28
N LEU A 46 17.15 22.69 -13.66
CA LEU A 46 17.97 23.76 -14.26
C LEU A 46 18.95 23.27 -15.32
N GLN A 47 19.10 21.96 -15.52
CA GLN A 47 20.17 21.45 -16.33
C GLN A 47 19.71 20.94 -17.69
N GLN A 48 20.27 21.53 -18.74
CA GLN A 48 20.38 20.94 -20.08
C GLN A 48 21.24 19.65 -20.08
N ASN A 49 21.53 19.05 -18.93
CA ASN A 49 22.38 17.87 -18.79
C ASN A 49 21.55 16.62 -19.10
N ALA A 50 21.86 15.96 -20.20
CA ALA A 50 21.16 14.74 -20.64
C ALA A 50 21.15 13.62 -19.59
N GLU A 51 22.17 13.58 -18.72
CA GLU A 51 22.30 12.58 -17.64
C GLU A 51 21.29 12.74 -16.49
N LEU A 52 20.76 13.94 -16.27
CA LEU A 52 19.79 14.23 -15.21
C LEU A 52 18.34 14.35 -15.69
N GLN A 53 18.06 13.91 -16.91
CA GLN A 53 16.68 13.89 -17.42
C GLN A 53 15.77 12.86 -16.73
N LYS A 54 16.37 11.80 -16.18
CA LYS A 54 15.68 10.76 -15.40
C LYS A 54 16.45 10.56 -14.10
N VAL A 55 15.84 10.90 -12.99
CA VAL A 55 16.43 10.80 -11.65
C VAL A 55 15.56 9.95 -10.75
N ALA A 56 16.15 9.03 -10.01
CA ALA A 56 15.50 8.25 -8.98
C ALA A 56 16.23 8.41 -7.64
N VAL A 57 15.50 8.82 -6.62
CA VAL A 57 16.05 9.06 -5.29
C VAL A 57 15.45 8.09 -4.29
N GLY A 58 16.26 7.23 -3.73
CA GLY A 58 15.88 6.36 -2.61
C GLY A 58 15.79 7.15 -1.31
N ILE A 59 14.63 7.13 -0.66
CA ILE A 59 14.43 7.71 0.67
C ILE A 59 14.16 6.58 1.64
N ASP A 60 15.03 6.46 2.65
CA ASP A 60 14.87 5.51 3.75
C ASP A 60 14.56 6.27 5.05
N ILE A 61 13.47 5.91 5.67
CA ILE A 61 12.95 6.62 6.83
C ILE A 61 13.37 5.88 8.10
N ARG A 62 14.56 6.18 8.56
CA ARG A 62 15.10 5.67 9.83
C ARG A 62 14.88 6.60 11.02
N SER A 63 14.56 7.87 10.79
CA SER A 63 14.32 8.85 11.84
C SER A 63 12.92 9.46 11.76
N GLY A 64 12.20 9.52 12.90
CA GLY A 64 10.83 10.05 12.94
C GLY A 64 10.69 11.52 12.61
N GLN A 65 11.71 12.35 12.94
CA GLN A 65 11.73 13.79 12.61
C GLN A 65 11.86 14.05 11.11
N ALA A 66 12.57 13.17 10.38
CA ALA A 66 12.75 13.28 8.94
C ALA A 66 11.43 13.13 8.14
N LEU A 67 10.42 12.48 8.69
CA LEU A 67 9.13 12.27 8.04
C LEU A 67 8.27 13.52 7.93
N GLU A 68 8.19 14.30 9.01
CA GLU A 68 7.43 15.55 8.99
C GLU A 68 8.14 16.60 8.12
N GLU A 69 9.47 16.58 8.15
CA GLU A 69 10.29 17.39 7.26
C GLU A 69 10.06 17.01 5.79
N LEU A 70 10.00 15.72 5.46
CA LEU A 70 9.73 15.23 4.11
C LEU A 70 8.38 15.73 3.59
N ARG A 71 7.32 15.67 4.40
CA ARG A 71 6.01 16.20 4.01
C ARG A 71 6.10 17.66 3.59
N SER A 72 6.75 18.49 4.42
CA SER A 72 6.94 19.91 4.15
C SER A 72 7.78 20.17 2.90
N VAL A 73 8.84 19.37 2.68
CA VAL A 73 9.70 19.47 1.50
C VAL A 73 8.90 19.11 0.22
N LEU A 74 8.13 18.03 0.25
CA LEU A 74 7.30 17.62 -0.90
C LEU A 74 6.25 18.67 -1.26
N ASP A 75 5.64 19.30 -0.26
CA ASP A 75 4.66 20.37 -0.47
C ASP A 75 5.32 21.62 -1.07
N ARG A 76 6.55 22.00 -0.62
CA ARG A 76 7.32 23.11 -1.20
C ARG A 76 7.74 22.82 -2.64
N ILE A 77 8.20 21.61 -2.96
CA ILE A 77 8.57 21.23 -4.34
C ILE A 77 7.37 21.45 -5.26
N LYS A 78 6.17 20.98 -4.88
CA LYS A 78 4.95 21.21 -5.67
C LYS A 78 4.57 22.69 -5.78
N ALA A 79 4.67 23.44 -4.67
CA ALA A 79 4.36 24.86 -4.66
C ALA A 79 5.29 25.67 -5.58
N ASN A 80 6.55 25.25 -5.71
CA ASN A 80 7.55 25.85 -6.59
C ASN A 80 7.48 25.37 -8.05
N GLY A 81 6.45 24.58 -8.42
CA GLY A 81 6.24 24.08 -9.78
C GLY A 81 7.05 22.83 -10.13
N GLY A 82 7.79 22.25 -9.18
CA GLY A 82 8.52 20.99 -9.39
C GLY A 82 7.57 19.80 -9.49
N ALA A 83 7.85 18.91 -10.44
CA ALA A 83 7.12 17.66 -10.61
C ALA A 83 7.93 16.46 -10.12
N TYR A 84 7.27 15.57 -9.39
CA TYR A 84 7.85 14.30 -8.95
C TYR A 84 6.80 13.20 -8.92
N ASP A 85 7.25 11.98 -9.12
CA ASP A 85 6.49 10.78 -8.88
C ASP A 85 6.99 10.07 -7.62
N ILE A 86 6.10 9.42 -6.89
CA ILE A 86 6.48 8.53 -5.78
C ILE A 86 6.21 7.09 -6.20
N LEU A 87 7.28 6.28 -6.23
CA LEU A 87 7.18 4.83 -6.32
C LEU A 87 7.27 4.24 -4.92
N PHE A 88 6.17 3.67 -4.44
CA PHE A 88 6.08 3.04 -3.13
C PHE A 88 6.15 1.52 -3.27
N LEU A 89 7.12 0.89 -2.62
CA LEU A 89 7.21 -0.57 -2.53
C LEU A 89 6.60 -1.05 -1.23
N ASP A 90 5.60 -1.92 -1.33
CA ASP A 90 4.95 -2.55 -0.20
C ASP A 90 5.18 -4.06 -0.18
N ALA A 91 4.87 -4.69 0.92
CA ALA A 91 4.71 -6.13 1.06
C ALA A 91 3.89 -6.44 2.32
N GLU A 92 3.27 -7.61 2.35
CA GLU A 92 2.57 -8.13 3.53
C GLU A 92 3.50 -8.24 4.74
N ASP A 93 2.96 -7.98 5.93
CA ASP A 93 3.75 -8.03 7.18
C ASP A 93 4.37 -9.41 7.42
N SER A 94 3.64 -10.48 7.09
CA SER A 94 4.11 -11.86 7.17
C SER A 94 5.34 -12.11 6.29
N VAL A 95 5.34 -11.56 5.09
CA VAL A 95 6.44 -11.65 4.11
C VAL A 95 7.63 -10.82 4.59
N LEU A 96 7.39 -9.60 5.08
CA LEU A 96 8.45 -8.76 5.65
C LEU A 96 9.14 -9.44 6.84
N VAL A 97 8.37 -9.99 7.78
CA VAL A 97 8.92 -10.76 8.92
C VAL A 97 9.79 -11.92 8.44
N LYS A 98 9.35 -12.65 7.41
CA LYS A 98 10.13 -13.76 6.83
C LYS A 98 11.43 -13.27 6.23
N ARG A 99 11.39 -12.22 5.41
CA ARG A 99 12.58 -11.62 4.77
C ARG A 99 13.59 -11.11 5.80
N TYR A 100 13.13 -10.52 6.90
CA TYR A 100 14.01 -10.11 7.99
C TYR A 100 14.72 -11.30 8.67
N LYS A 101 14.00 -12.40 8.90
CA LYS A 101 14.60 -13.64 9.44
C LYS A 101 15.65 -14.23 8.49
N GLU A 102 15.36 -14.28 7.19
CA GLU A 102 16.26 -14.81 6.16
C GLU A 102 17.55 -13.99 6.05
N THR A 103 17.43 -12.67 6.10
CA THR A 103 18.59 -11.76 6.01
C THR A 103 19.33 -11.55 7.31
N ARG A 104 18.82 -12.06 8.44
CA ARG A 104 19.37 -11.88 9.80
C ARG A 104 19.63 -10.41 10.16
N ARG A 105 18.78 -9.51 9.67
CA ARG A 105 18.87 -8.06 9.95
C ARG A 105 17.86 -7.68 11.04
N SER A 106 18.22 -6.69 11.85
CA SER A 106 17.28 -6.04 12.76
C SER A 106 16.43 -5.02 12.02
N HIS A 107 15.15 -4.93 12.37
CA HIS A 107 14.29 -3.89 11.80
C HIS A 107 14.67 -2.52 12.38
N PRO A 108 14.83 -1.46 11.56
CA PRO A 108 15.29 -0.14 12.03
C PRO A 108 14.48 0.44 13.18
N LEU A 109 13.16 0.19 13.21
CA LEU A 109 12.24 0.71 14.22
C LEU A 109 11.87 -0.31 15.31
N ALA A 110 12.40 -1.52 15.29
CA ALA A 110 12.12 -2.50 16.33
C ALA A 110 12.95 -2.27 17.60
N GLY A 111 14.17 -1.72 17.48
CA GLY A 111 15.08 -1.61 18.62
C GLY A 111 15.31 -2.96 19.30
N SER A 112 14.89 -3.10 20.56
CA SER A 112 14.90 -4.36 21.32
C SER A 112 13.59 -5.16 21.21
N GLU A 113 12.58 -4.61 20.52
CA GLU A 113 11.28 -5.27 20.35
C GLU A 113 11.32 -6.30 19.21
N ARG A 114 10.21 -7.00 19.03
CA ARG A 114 10.03 -7.96 17.93
C ARG A 114 9.90 -7.21 16.59
N VAL A 115 10.34 -7.88 15.51
CA VAL A 115 10.32 -7.34 14.13
C VAL A 115 8.91 -6.90 13.71
N ASP A 116 7.86 -7.66 14.06
CA ASP A 116 6.47 -7.33 13.76
C ASP A 116 6.03 -5.98 14.34
N LYS A 117 6.51 -5.62 15.54
CA LYS A 117 6.24 -4.29 16.14
C LYS A 117 6.94 -3.17 15.38
N GLY A 118 8.16 -3.42 14.91
CA GLY A 118 8.89 -2.47 14.08
C GLY A 118 8.20 -2.23 12.74
N ILE A 119 7.71 -3.29 12.09
CA ILE A 119 6.95 -3.22 10.83
C ILE A 119 5.66 -2.41 11.01
N ALA A 120 4.88 -2.68 12.06
CA ALA A 120 3.65 -1.93 12.34
C ALA A 120 3.92 -0.43 12.54
N LYS A 121 4.95 -0.07 13.31
CA LYS A 121 5.38 1.33 13.50
C LYS A 121 5.82 1.98 12.18
N GLU A 122 6.53 1.24 11.32
CA GLU A 122 6.96 1.75 10.02
C GLU A 122 5.78 1.99 9.09
N ARG A 123 4.84 1.05 9.03
CA ARG A 123 3.62 1.16 8.21
C ARG A 123 2.79 2.39 8.58
N GLU A 124 2.58 2.64 9.87
CA GLU A 124 1.90 3.83 10.37
C GLU A 124 2.62 5.12 9.92
N ARG A 125 3.93 5.15 10.07
CA ARG A 125 4.73 6.31 9.67
C ARG A 125 4.73 6.56 8.16
N LEU A 126 4.73 5.51 7.34
CA LEU A 126 4.78 5.59 5.88
C LEU A 126 3.41 5.78 5.24
N ALA A 127 2.31 5.70 5.98
CA ALA A 127 0.95 5.78 5.45
C ALA A 127 0.76 7.00 4.53
N PHE A 128 1.20 8.18 4.95
CA PHE A 128 1.06 9.41 4.16
C PHE A 128 1.83 9.39 2.83
N LEU A 129 2.96 8.67 2.76
CA LEU A 129 3.72 8.51 1.51
C LEU A 129 3.03 7.51 0.58
N LYS A 130 2.44 6.47 1.15
CA LYS A 130 1.63 5.51 0.39
C LYS A 130 0.42 6.19 -0.21
N GLU A 131 -0.27 7.05 0.54
CA GLU A 131 -1.42 7.86 0.06
C GLU A 131 -1.05 8.82 -1.08
N ARG A 132 0.18 9.35 -1.08
CA ARG A 132 0.69 10.27 -2.11
C ARG A 132 1.42 9.57 -3.26
N ALA A 133 1.51 8.24 -3.22
CA ALA A 133 2.26 7.49 -4.20
C ALA A 133 1.59 7.55 -5.58
N SER A 134 2.38 7.89 -6.61
CA SER A 134 1.97 7.78 -8.01
C SER A 134 1.88 6.32 -8.43
N TYR A 135 2.74 5.48 -7.88
CA TYR A 135 2.85 4.05 -8.19
C TYR A 135 3.07 3.25 -6.91
N ILE A 136 2.29 2.19 -6.72
CA ILE A 136 2.47 1.23 -5.63
C ILE A 136 2.73 -0.13 -6.23
N ILE A 137 3.82 -0.79 -5.82
CA ILE A 137 4.12 -2.17 -6.20
C ILE A 137 4.12 -3.02 -4.93
N ASP A 138 3.19 -3.97 -4.84
CA ASP A 138 3.22 -5.01 -3.83
C ASP A 138 4.19 -6.11 -4.26
N THR A 139 5.25 -6.29 -3.47
CA THR A 139 6.31 -7.26 -3.74
C THR A 139 6.14 -8.57 -2.99
N SER A 140 4.99 -8.79 -2.35
CA SER A 140 4.75 -9.96 -1.48
C SER A 140 4.96 -11.28 -2.22
N GLN A 141 4.46 -11.36 -3.43
CA GLN A 141 4.50 -12.56 -4.27
C GLN A 141 5.45 -12.44 -5.48
N LEU A 142 6.07 -11.25 -5.67
CA LEU A 142 6.89 -11.01 -6.84
C LEU A 142 8.30 -11.62 -6.71
N LEU A 143 8.72 -12.32 -7.74
CA LEU A 143 10.11 -12.65 -7.97
C LEU A 143 10.88 -11.39 -8.44
N THR A 144 12.19 -11.39 -8.26
CA THR A 144 13.04 -10.26 -8.69
C THR A 144 12.85 -9.88 -10.16
N ARG A 145 12.70 -10.87 -11.04
CA ARG A 145 12.44 -10.66 -12.49
C ARG A 145 11.09 -10.00 -12.77
N GLU A 146 10.08 -10.31 -11.93
CA GLU A 146 8.74 -9.77 -12.08
C GLU A 146 8.69 -8.31 -11.59
N LEU A 147 9.37 -8.00 -10.48
CA LEU A 147 9.56 -6.62 -10.03
C LEU A 147 10.25 -5.77 -11.14
N LYS A 148 11.26 -6.33 -11.83
CA LYS A 148 11.91 -5.66 -12.97
C LYS A 148 10.91 -5.37 -14.08
N ALA A 149 10.10 -6.35 -14.46
CA ALA A 149 9.08 -6.17 -15.50
C ALA A 149 8.05 -5.09 -15.13
N GLU A 150 7.62 -5.02 -13.87
CA GLU A 150 6.71 -3.97 -13.39
C GLU A 150 7.35 -2.58 -13.49
N ILE A 151 8.61 -2.43 -13.08
CA ILE A 151 9.34 -1.16 -13.18
C ILE A 151 9.52 -0.75 -14.64
N GLU A 152 9.84 -1.69 -15.54
CA GLU A 152 9.97 -1.41 -16.98
C GLU A 152 8.63 -0.98 -17.61
N LYS A 153 7.51 -1.60 -17.23
CA LYS A 153 6.19 -1.18 -17.70
C LYS A 153 5.90 0.27 -17.33
N ILE A 154 6.21 0.67 -16.10
CA ILE A 154 5.95 2.02 -15.58
C ILE A 154 6.83 3.07 -16.28
N PHE A 155 8.14 2.79 -16.39
CA PHE A 155 9.12 3.83 -16.67
C PHE A 155 9.72 3.79 -18.08
N VAL A 156 9.63 2.66 -18.80
CA VAL A 156 10.16 2.49 -20.15
C VAL A 156 9.07 2.46 -21.20
N GLN A 157 8.02 1.66 -20.98
CA GLN A 157 6.97 1.47 -21.98
C GLN A 157 5.97 2.62 -22.04
N ASN A 158 6.07 3.60 -21.14
CA ASN A 158 5.10 4.70 -20.99
C ASN A 158 3.64 4.21 -21.05
N GLN A 159 3.43 2.93 -20.72
CA GLN A 159 2.07 2.44 -20.51
C GLN A 159 1.53 3.24 -19.33
N ASP A 160 0.35 3.79 -19.50
CA ASP A 160 -0.42 4.31 -18.37
C ASP A 160 -0.52 3.19 -17.34
N TYR A 161 0.41 3.19 -16.40
CA TYR A 161 0.44 2.21 -15.32
C TYR A 161 -0.67 2.57 -14.36
N LYS A 162 -1.82 2.06 -14.69
CA LYS A 162 -3.04 2.26 -13.94
C LYS A 162 -3.12 1.17 -12.90
N ASN A 163 -2.30 1.26 -11.85
CA ASN A 163 -2.38 0.39 -10.70
C ASN A 163 -3.42 0.94 -9.74
N LEU A 164 -4.48 0.18 -9.55
CA LEU A 164 -5.40 0.41 -8.45
C LEU A 164 -5.06 -0.57 -7.32
N PHE A 165 -4.56 -0.04 -6.21
CA PHE A 165 -4.36 -0.83 -5.00
C PHE A 165 -5.70 -0.96 -4.28
N VAL A 166 -6.24 -2.17 -4.23
CA VAL A 166 -7.52 -2.45 -3.56
C VAL A 166 -7.25 -2.98 -2.15
N THR A 167 -7.84 -2.33 -1.16
CA THR A 167 -7.82 -2.78 0.23
C THR A 167 -9.23 -3.17 0.65
N ILE A 168 -9.41 -4.43 1.09
CA ILE A 168 -10.66 -4.90 1.66
C ILE A 168 -10.53 -4.85 3.18
N LEU A 169 -11.47 -4.16 3.84
CA LEU A 169 -11.42 -3.90 5.27
C LEU A 169 -12.73 -4.34 5.94
N SER A 170 -12.62 -5.06 7.05
CA SER A 170 -13.76 -5.39 7.90
C SER A 170 -13.86 -4.45 9.08
N PHE A 171 -15.05 -3.93 9.40
CA PHE A 171 -15.25 -3.02 10.52
C PHE A 171 -16.56 -3.26 11.29
N GLY A 172 -16.65 -2.66 12.46
CA GLY A 172 -17.85 -2.68 13.29
C GLY A 172 -18.51 -1.30 13.35
N PHE A 173 -19.77 -1.19 12.92
CA PHE A 173 -20.52 0.07 12.96
C PHE A 173 -20.54 0.73 14.34
N LYS A 174 -20.45 -0.06 15.42
CA LYS A 174 -20.36 0.47 16.78
C LYS A 174 -19.11 1.31 17.07
N TYR A 175 -18.08 1.18 16.24
CA TYR A 175 -16.83 1.93 16.35
C TYR A 175 -16.71 3.07 15.33
N GLY A 176 -17.71 3.22 14.46
CA GLY A 176 -17.71 4.17 13.36
C GLY A 176 -17.24 3.53 12.04
N ILE A 177 -17.51 4.24 10.94
CA ILE A 177 -17.03 3.90 9.60
C ILE A 177 -15.57 4.37 9.49
N PRO A 178 -14.64 3.57 8.97
CA PRO A 178 -13.27 4.02 8.72
C PRO A 178 -13.25 5.26 7.82
N ALA A 179 -12.46 6.26 8.20
CA ALA A 179 -12.48 7.57 7.54
C ALA A 179 -11.92 7.55 6.09
N ASP A 180 -11.13 6.54 5.77
CA ASP A 180 -10.51 6.30 4.48
C ASP A 180 -11.31 5.38 3.55
N SER A 181 -12.54 4.97 3.95
CA SER A 181 -13.38 4.09 3.14
C SER A 181 -13.94 4.81 1.91
N ASP A 182 -13.70 4.25 0.74
CA ASP A 182 -14.32 4.70 -0.52
C ASP A 182 -15.69 4.05 -0.74
N LEU A 183 -15.79 2.74 -0.49
CA LEU A 183 -17.03 1.98 -0.59
C LEU A 183 -17.32 1.31 0.75
N VAL A 184 -18.58 1.42 1.21
CA VAL A 184 -19.01 0.88 2.50
C VAL A 184 -20.24 0.01 2.30
N PHE A 185 -20.15 -1.25 2.73
CA PHE A 185 -21.23 -2.21 2.63
C PHE A 185 -21.64 -2.73 3.99
N ASP A 186 -22.95 -2.71 4.26
CA ASP A 186 -23.56 -3.18 5.51
C ASP A 186 -24.06 -4.62 5.34
N VAL A 187 -23.49 -5.55 6.11
CA VAL A 187 -23.86 -6.96 6.09
C VAL A 187 -24.65 -7.39 7.33
N ARG A 188 -25.29 -6.44 8.04
CA ARG A 188 -26.11 -6.73 9.21
C ARG A 188 -27.40 -7.45 8.90
N PHE A 189 -27.82 -7.50 7.63
CA PHE A 189 -28.97 -8.27 7.18
C PHE A 189 -28.78 -9.78 7.35
N LEU A 190 -27.54 -10.28 7.40
CA LEU A 190 -27.27 -11.70 7.66
C LEU A 190 -27.51 -12.05 9.14
N PRO A 191 -27.94 -13.27 9.43
CA PRO A 191 -28.07 -13.78 10.79
C PRO A 191 -26.80 -13.61 11.61
N ASN A 192 -26.93 -13.24 12.88
CA ASN A 192 -25.81 -12.88 13.71
C ASN A 192 -25.29 -14.09 14.52
N PRO A 193 -24.06 -14.58 14.26
CA PRO A 193 -23.46 -15.71 14.99
C PRO A 193 -23.34 -15.46 16.50
N TYR A 194 -23.38 -14.20 16.95
CA TYR A 194 -23.29 -13.83 18.36
C TYR A 194 -24.39 -14.46 19.23
N TYR A 195 -25.56 -14.75 18.65
CA TYR A 195 -26.71 -15.35 19.37
C TYR A 195 -26.69 -16.88 19.34
N VAL A 196 -25.70 -17.49 18.67
CA VAL A 196 -25.54 -18.94 18.61
C VAL A 196 -24.56 -19.38 19.68
N GLU A 197 -24.98 -20.34 20.51
CA GLU A 197 -24.14 -20.91 21.55
C GLU A 197 -22.88 -21.54 20.92
N GLY A 198 -21.71 -21.27 21.53
CA GLY A 198 -20.41 -21.74 21.02
C GLY A 198 -19.77 -20.88 19.92
N LEU A 199 -20.53 -20.00 19.22
CA LEU A 199 -19.97 -19.14 18.17
C LEU A 199 -19.60 -17.74 18.67
N ARG A 200 -20.18 -17.28 19.76
CA ARG A 200 -20.02 -15.92 20.30
C ARG A 200 -18.57 -15.49 20.53
N ALA A 201 -17.72 -16.41 21.01
CA ALA A 201 -16.32 -16.10 21.33
C ALA A 201 -15.40 -16.09 20.11
N LYS A 202 -15.80 -16.77 19.03
CA LYS A 202 -15.03 -16.95 17.78
C LYS A 202 -15.05 -15.70 16.90
N THR A 203 -14.34 -15.75 15.79
CA THR A 203 -14.21 -14.65 14.81
C THR A 203 -14.52 -15.16 13.41
N GLY A 204 -14.70 -14.28 12.42
CA GLY A 204 -14.88 -14.66 11.02
C GLY A 204 -13.67 -15.35 10.38
N ASN A 205 -12.54 -15.44 11.09
CA ASN A 205 -11.38 -16.26 10.68
C ASN A 205 -11.52 -17.72 11.11
N ASP A 206 -12.46 -18.01 12.01
CA ASP A 206 -12.72 -19.37 12.48
C ASP A 206 -13.70 -20.07 11.52
N LYS A 207 -13.36 -21.29 11.11
CA LYS A 207 -14.14 -22.04 10.11
C LYS A 207 -15.62 -22.19 10.49
N GLU A 208 -15.93 -22.40 11.75
CA GLU A 208 -17.32 -22.56 12.21
C GLU A 208 -18.14 -21.27 12.04
N ILE A 209 -17.51 -20.11 12.10
CA ILE A 209 -18.16 -18.83 11.80
C ILE A 209 -18.35 -18.69 10.29
N GLN A 210 -17.34 -19.03 9.50
CA GLN A 210 -17.42 -19.02 8.04
C GLN A 210 -18.55 -19.92 7.57
N ASP A 211 -18.57 -21.19 8.02
CA ASP A 211 -19.59 -22.16 7.69
C ASP A 211 -21.01 -21.67 8.09
N TYR A 212 -21.13 -21.01 9.26
CA TYR A 212 -22.40 -20.44 9.71
C TYR A 212 -22.85 -19.26 8.84
N VAL A 213 -21.96 -18.37 8.47
CA VAL A 213 -22.32 -17.17 7.69
C VAL A 213 -22.60 -17.54 6.23
N LEU A 214 -21.79 -18.41 5.66
CA LEU A 214 -21.89 -18.82 4.26
C LEU A 214 -22.98 -19.87 3.98
N GLN A 215 -23.62 -20.46 5.01
CA GLN A 215 -24.78 -21.35 4.76
C GLN A 215 -26.01 -20.60 4.21
N PHE A 216 -26.07 -19.28 4.36
CA PHE A 216 -27.19 -18.48 3.92
C PHE A 216 -27.05 -18.07 2.47
N LYS A 217 -28.09 -18.30 1.67
CA LYS A 217 -28.15 -17.94 0.25
C LYS A 217 -27.84 -16.44 0.03
N GLU A 218 -28.32 -15.60 0.93
CA GLU A 218 -28.16 -14.15 0.87
C GLU A 218 -26.69 -13.72 0.98
N ALA A 219 -25.84 -14.51 1.65
CA ALA A 219 -24.41 -14.24 1.73
C ALA A 219 -23.74 -14.40 0.35
N HIS A 220 -24.04 -15.50 -0.35
CA HIS A 220 -23.53 -15.75 -1.69
C HIS A 220 -24.08 -14.75 -2.70
N GLU A 221 -25.40 -14.49 -2.68
CA GLU A 221 -26.02 -13.53 -3.57
C GLU A 221 -25.46 -12.11 -3.38
N PHE A 222 -25.12 -11.75 -2.16
CA PHE A 222 -24.46 -10.48 -1.88
C PHE A 222 -23.04 -10.44 -2.44
N LEU A 223 -22.24 -11.49 -2.25
CA LEU A 223 -20.86 -11.58 -2.77
C LEU A 223 -20.86 -11.51 -4.30
N ASP A 224 -21.72 -12.28 -4.97
CA ASP A 224 -21.84 -12.28 -6.44
C ASP A 224 -22.13 -10.85 -6.97
N LYS A 225 -23.11 -10.15 -6.36
CA LYS A 225 -23.46 -8.78 -6.77
C LYS A 225 -22.34 -7.78 -6.45
N LEU A 226 -21.63 -7.98 -5.35
CA LEU A 226 -20.54 -7.13 -4.96
C LEU A 226 -19.34 -7.31 -5.89
N GLU A 227 -19.00 -8.53 -6.23
CA GLU A 227 -17.95 -8.86 -7.20
C GLU A 227 -18.25 -8.26 -8.57
N ASP A 228 -19.49 -8.42 -9.07
CA ASP A 228 -19.94 -7.80 -10.32
C ASP A 228 -19.76 -6.27 -10.30
N MET A 229 -20.18 -5.63 -9.21
CA MET A 229 -20.05 -4.18 -9.05
C MET A 229 -18.59 -3.76 -9.00
N ILE A 230 -17.74 -4.45 -8.26
CA ILE A 230 -16.31 -4.15 -8.13
C ILE A 230 -15.62 -4.32 -9.49
N ASN A 231 -15.92 -5.39 -10.21
CA ASN A 231 -15.38 -5.66 -11.55
C ASN A 231 -15.77 -4.55 -12.55
N PHE A 232 -16.96 -3.98 -12.41
CA PHE A 232 -17.38 -2.82 -13.19
C PHE A 232 -16.67 -1.54 -12.76
N LEU A 233 -16.49 -1.30 -11.46
CA LEU A 233 -15.93 -0.06 -10.92
C LEU A 233 -14.42 0.05 -11.11
N ILE A 234 -13.66 -1.04 -10.95
CA ILE A 234 -12.20 -1.04 -11.03
C ILE A 234 -11.68 -0.38 -12.31
N PRO A 235 -12.09 -0.78 -13.53
CA PRO A 235 -11.59 -0.14 -14.75
C PRO A 235 -11.98 1.34 -14.86
N ASN A 236 -13.15 1.72 -14.34
CA ASN A 236 -13.61 3.11 -14.35
C ASN A 236 -12.83 3.99 -13.36
N TYR A 237 -12.52 3.47 -12.16
CA TYR A 237 -11.66 4.17 -11.21
C TYR A 237 -10.22 4.29 -11.71
N ILE A 238 -9.70 3.26 -12.37
CA ILE A 238 -8.41 3.32 -13.05
C ILE A 238 -8.42 4.40 -14.15
N ALA A 239 -9.49 4.49 -14.94
CA ALA A 239 -9.61 5.51 -16.00
C ALA A 239 -9.69 6.93 -15.45
N GLU A 240 -10.31 7.12 -14.28
CA GLU A 240 -10.40 8.39 -13.57
C GLU A 240 -9.06 8.80 -12.92
N GLY A 241 -8.12 7.86 -12.76
CA GLY A 241 -6.80 8.13 -12.18
C GLY A 241 -6.68 7.76 -10.70
N LYS A 242 -7.67 7.04 -10.14
CA LYS A 242 -7.60 6.54 -8.77
C LYS A 242 -6.52 5.47 -8.66
N ASN A 243 -5.65 5.59 -7.67
CA ASN A 243 -4.55 4.65 -7.41
C ASN A 243 -4.78 3.77 -6.16
N GLN A 244 -5.77 4.12 -5.34
CA GLN A 244 -6.17 3.36 -4.16
C GLN A 244 -7.68 3.27 -4.07
N LEU A 245 -8.18 2.10 -3.63
CA LEU A 245 -9.60 1.85 -3.38
C LEU A 245 -9.74 1.09 -2.07
N VAL A 246 -10.45 1.67 -1.11
CA VAL A 246 -10.74 1.04 0.19
C VAL A 246 -12.21 0.60 0.20
N ILE A 247 -12.42 -0.72 0.24
CA ILE A 247 -13.73 -1.36 0.31
C ILE A 247 -13.94 -1.85 1.75
N SER A 248 -14.90 -1.28 2.44
CA SER A 248 -15.17 -1.60 3.85
C SER A 248 -16.46 -2.36 4.02
N ILE A 249 -16.37 -3.55 4.60
CA ILE A 249 -17.51 -4.41 4.93
C ILE A 249 -17.80 -4.31 6.42
N GLY A 250 -19.01 -3.88 6.78
CA GLY A 250 -19.39 -3.58 8.16
C GLY A 250 -20.46 -4.50 8.72
N CYS A 251 -20.25 -5.01 9.94
CA CYS A 251 -21.32 -5.59 10.77
C CYS A 251 -21.40 -4.87 12.10
N THR A 252 -22.25 -5.30 13.03
CA THR A 252 -22.44 -4.60 14.31
C THR A 252 -21.13 -4.43 15.09
N GLY A 253 -20.36 -5.49 15.24
CA GLY A 253 -19.14 -5.51 16.06
C GLY A 253 -17.84 -5.69 15.27
N GLY A 254 -17.88 -5.86 13.95
CA GLY A 254 -16.67 -6.06 13.14
C GLY A 254 -15.93 -7.38 13.43
N LYS A 255 -16.62 -8.41 13.93
CA LYS A 255 -15.94 -9.61 14.44
C LYS A 255 -16.29 -10.89 13.68
N HIS A 256 -17.52 -11.04 13.21
CA HIS A 256 -18.02 -12.28 12.60
C HIS A 256 -18.34 -12.09 11.13
N ARG A 257 -19.56 -11.65 10.77
CA ARG A 257 -20.08 -11.54 9.41
C ARG A 257 -19.20 -10.72 8.47
N SER A 258 -18.79 -9.53 8.92
CA SER A 258 -17.94 -8.64 8.12
C SER A 258 -16.55 -9.23 7.85
N VAL A 259 -15.95 -9.92 8.83
CA VAL A 259 -14.66 -10.58 8.65
C VAL A 259 -14.78 -11.74 7.67
N THR A 260 -15.84 -12.58 7.82
CA THR A 260 -16.08 -13.69 6.89
C THR A 260 -16.22 -13.19 5.45
N LEU A 261 -17.12 -12.20 5.21
CA LEU A 261 -17.36 -11.73 3.85
C LEU A 261 -16.19 -10.90 3.28
N ALA A 262 -15.41 -10.24 4.12
CA ALA A 262 -14.20 -9.57 3.67
C ALA A 262 -13.08 -10.54 3.27
N ASN A 263 -13.05 -11.73 3.85
CA ASN A 263 -12.09 -12.77 3.47
C ASN A 263 -12.50 -13.53 2.20
N GLU A 264 -13.81 -13.59 1.92
CA GLU A 264 -14.32 -14.25 0.72
C GLU A 264 -14.27 -13.35 -0.52
N LEU A 265 -14.30 -12.04 -0.34
CA LEU A 265 -14.15 -11.05 -1.41
C LEU A 265 -12.69 -10.87 -1.82
#